data_aa823104ae3155cfdcea05bc2b3e734e
#
_entry.id   aa823104ae3155cfdcea05bc2b3e734e
#
_cell.length_a   1.000
_cell.length_b   1.000
_cell.length_c   1.000
_cell.angle_alpha   90.00
_cell.angle_beta   90.00
_cell.angle_gamma   90.00
#
_symmetry.space_group_name_H-M   'P 1'
#
loop_
_entity.id
_entity.type
_entity.pdbx_description
1 polymer ?
#
loop_
_entity_poly.entity_id
_entity_poly.type
_entity_poly.pdbx_seq_one_letter_code
_entity_poly.pdbx_strand_id
1 'polypeptide(L)'
;FVEGSVRQSSSDLQMQQPVIEYTQRILDVIAAEDGNLTTAVDRFFTSLNRLELDPSSISSRNELLASGQFLSGRTRSIGTELADMERESALLLQDQVGGINRIASALLGVNRQLDRVYSLEKQSSQLLDQRDKLLRDLSQYASITVRENSNGSVQVRLAGIDHERLTFRHGGRDYRLTDVAGNVVKGVLA
;
A
#
# COMPACT_ATOMS: atom_id res chain seq x y z
N PHE A 1 21.71 2.61 19.40
CA PHE A 1 22.15 2.68 17.98
C PHE A 1 21.68 1.44 17.19
N VAL A 2 21.89 0.22 17.71
CA VAL A 2 21.55 -1.03 17.00
C VAL A 2 20.05 -1.21 16.78
N GLU A 3 19.21 -0.91 17.76
CA GLU A 3 17.74 -1.03 17.63
C GLU A 3 17.13 -0.07 16.62
N GLY A 4 17.73 1.11 16.44
CA GLY A 4 17.30 2.07 15.41
C GLY A 4 17.56 1.55 14.00
N SER A 5 18.73 0.96 13.75
CA SER A 5 19.08 0.41 12.44
C SER A 5 18.28 -0.86 12.11
N VAL A 6 18.01 -1.71 13.10
CA VAL A 6 17.16 -2.92 12.91
C VAL A 6 15.72 -2.52 12.57
N ARG A 7 15.16 -1.50 13.26
CA ARG A 7 13.83 -0.96 12.94
C ARG A 7 13.76 -0.39 11.52
N GLN A 8 14.79 0.36 11.10
CA GLN A 8 14.86 0.92 9.75
C GLN A 8 14.88 -0.18 8.69
N SER A 9 15.78 -1.15 8.82
CA SER A 9 15.91 -2.26 7.85
C SER A 9 14.65 -3.13 7.78
N SER A 10 14.01 -3.40 8.92
CA SER A 10 12.74 -4.15 8.99
C SER A 10 11.59 -3.40 8.32
N SER A 11 11.51 -2.08 8.51
CA SER A 11 10.51 -1.22 7.89
C SER A 11 10.69 -1.13 6.37
N ASP A 12 11.93 -1.00 5.90
CA ASP A 12 12.24 -0.91 4.46
C ASP A 12 11.87 -2.21 3.72
N LEU A 13 12.13 -3.37 4.32
CA LEU A 13 11.73 -4.66 3.78
C LEU A 13 10.20 -4.84 3.73
N GLN A 14 9.50 -4.48 4.80
CA GLN A 14 8.05 -4.63 4.88
C GLN A 14 7.30 -3.68 3.94
N MET A 15 7.87 -2.50 3.65
CA MET A 15 7.27 -1.57 2.67
C MET A 15 7.44 -2.03 1.21
N GLN A 16 8.50 -2.80 0.90
CA GLN A 16 8.73 -3.29 -0.46
C GLN A 16 7.89 -4.54 -0.78
N GLN A 17 7.59 -5.36 0.21
CA GLN A 17 6.86 -6.62 0.02
C GLN A 17 5.50 -6.44 -0.68
N PRO A 18 4.61 -5.53 -0.26
CA PRO A 18 3.33 -5.30 -0.93
C PRO A 18 3.49 -4.84 -2.39
N VAL A 19 4.51 -4.00 -2.67
CA VAL A 19 4.78 -3.52 -4.04
C VAL A 19 5.17 -4.70 -4.94
N ILE A 20 6.01 -5.62 -4.45
CA ILE A 20 6.42 -6.82 -5.18
C ILE A 20 5.21 -7.72 -5.44
N GLU A 21 4.40 -7.98 -4.43
CA GLU A 21 3.20 -8.82 -4.53
C GLU A 21 2.18 -8.25 -5.53
N TYR A 22 1.89 -6.94 -5.46
CA TYR A 22 0.98 -6.30 -6.41
C TYR A 22 1.55 -6.29 -7.83
N THR A 23 2.86 -6.05 -8.00
CA THR A 23 3.52 -6.10 -9.30
C THR A 23 3.42 -7.49 -9.91
N GLN A 24 3.67 -8.53 -9.11
CA GLN A 24 3.55 -9.92 -9.54
C GLN A 24 2.10 -10.24 -9.97
N ARG A 25 1.10 -9.87 -9.17
CA ARG A 25 -0.31 -10.06 -9.52
C ARG A 25 -0.70 -9.34 -10.81
N ILE A 26 -0.21 -8.12 -11.04
CA ILE A 26 -0.44 -7.40 -12.30
C ILE A 26 0.18 -8.17 -13.47
N LEU A 27 1.40 -8.67 -13.31
CA LEU A 27 2.04 -9.49 -14.34
C LEU A 27 1.26 -10.77 -14.60
N ASP A 28 0.78 -11.46 -13.58
CA ASP A 28 -0.01 -12.67 -13.71
C ASP A 28 -1.34 -12.42 -14.46
N VAL A 29 -2.00 -11.29 -14.20
CA VAL A 29 -3.22 -10.88 -14.92
C VAL A 29 -2.96 -10.63 -16.41
N ILE A 30 -1.83 -9.99 -16.74
CA ILE A 30 -1.50 -9.62 -18.12
C ILE A 30 -0.90 -10.80 -18.89
N ALA A 31 -0.04 -11.60 -18.23
CA ALA A 31 0.78 -12.65 -18.83
C ALA A 31 0.27 -14.07 -18.58
N ALA A 32 -1.00 -14.26 -18.14
CA ALA A 32 -1.58 -15.56 -17.88
C ALA A 32 -1.36 -16.52 -19.09
N GLU A 33 -0.79 -17.70 -18.84
CA GLU A 33 -0.34 -18.64 -19.88
C GLU A 33 -1.50 -19.05 -20.84
N ASP A 34 -2.68 -19.31 -20.28
CA ASP A 34 -3.86 -19.71 -21.06
C ASP A 34 -4.75 -18.51 -21.40
N GLY A 35 -4.37 -17.75 -22.42
CA GLY A 35 -5.20 -16.67 -22.95
C GLY A 35 -4.72 -15.27 -22.55
N ASN A 36 -3.40 -15.04 -22.54
CA ASN A 36 -2.86 -13.70 -22.42
C ASN A 36 -3.37 -12.78 -23.52
N LEU A 37 -3.31 -11.48 -23.30
CA LEU A 37 -3.81 -10.48 -24.25
C LEU A 37 -3.10 -10.59 -25.61
N THR A 38 -1.80 -10.89 -25.61
CA THR A 38 -1.01 -11.08 -26.84
C THR A 38 -1.55 -12.24 -27.67
N THR A 39 -1.81 -13.39 -27.05
CA THR A 39 -2.42 -14.56 -27.73
C THR A 39 -3.82 -14.23 -28.29
N ALA A 40 -4.62 -13.45 -27.56
CA ALA A 40 -5.94 -13.04 -28.03
C ALA A 40 -5.85 -12.11 -29.25
N VAL A 41 -4.90 -11.17 -29.24
CA VAL A 41 -4.61 -10.27 -30.36
C VAL A 41 -4.10 -11.06 -31.57
N ASP A 42 -3.14 -11.96 -31.38
CA ASP A 42 -2.56 -12.78 -32.44
C ASP A 42 -3.62 -13.69 -33.09
N ARG A 43 -4.51 -14.30 -32.31
CA ARG A 43 -5.64 -15.07 -32.81
C ARG A 43 -6.56 -14.22 -33.66
N PHE A 44 -6.88 -13.02 -33.22
CA PHE A 44 -7.75 -12.11 -33.97
C PHE A 44 -7.14 -11.75 -35.32
N PHE A 45 -5.88 -11.33 -35.37
CA PHE A 45 -5.20 -10.99 -36.63
C PHE A 45 -4.99 -12.20 -37.53
N THR A 46 -4.69 -13.38 -36.98
CA THR A 46 -4.60 -14.62 -37.73
C THR A 46 -5.94 -14.98 -38.41
N SER A 47 -7.05 -14.85 -37.68
CA SER A 47 -8.39 -15.12 -38.25
C SER A 47 -8.81 -14.08 -39.31
N LEU A 48 -8.38 -12.82 -39.13
CA LEU A 48 -8.59 -11.76 -40.12
C LEU A 48 -7.84 -12.06 -41.42
N ASN A 49 -6.56 -12.46 -41.36
CA ASN A 49 -5.77 -12.86 -42.52
C ASN A 49 -6.37 -14.08 -43.26
N ARG A 50 -6.93 -15.06 -42.51
CA ARG A 50 -7.62 -16.21 -43.14
C ARG A 50 -8.89 -15.78 -43.86
N LEU A 51 -9.65 -14.85 -43.33
CA LEU A 51 -10.83 -14.32 -43.96
C LEU A 51 -10.48 -13.52 -45.24
N GLU A 52 -9.34 -12.78 -45.22
CA GLU A 52 -8.82 -12.06 -46.38
C GLU A 52 -8.51 -13.02 -47.56
N LEU A 53 -7.93 -14.20 -47.25
CA LEU A 53 -7.60 -15.21 -48.26
C LEU A 53 -8.86 -15.90 -48.88
N ASP A 54 -9.92 -16.09 -48.08
CA ASP A 54 -11.20 -16.65 -48.56
C ASP A 54 -12.39 -15.91 -47.93
N PRO A 55 -12.80 -14.76 -48.51
CA PRO A 55 -13.88 -13.94 -47.98
C PRO A 55 -15.25 -14.60 -48.04
N SER A 56 -15.40 -15.65 -48.88
CA SER A 56 -16.67 -16.38 -49.04
C SER A 56 -16.90 -17.48 -48.01
N SER A 57 -15.83 -17.88 -47.28
CA SER A 57 -15.87 -18.95 -46.29
C SER A 57 -16.68 -18.56 -45.07
N ILE A 58 -17.75 -19.26 -44.79
CA ILE A 58 -18.56 -19.11 -43.58
C ILE A 58 -17.72 -19.50 -42.34
N SER A 59 -16.86 -20.51 -42.48
CA SER A 59 -15.97 -20.95 -41.39
C SER A 59 -15.01 -19.84 -40.98
N SER A 60 -14.35 -19.17 -41.94
CA SER A 60 -13.42 -18.06 -41.64
C SER A 60 -14.13 -16.87 -41.01
N ARG A 61 -15.37 -16.57 -41.42
CA ARG A 61 -16.18 -15.51 -40.76
C ARG A 61 -16.54 -15.87 -39.33
N ASN A 62 -16.93 -17.12 -39.06
CA ASN A 62 -17.23 -17.56 -37.69
C ASN A 62 -15.97 -17.58 -36.80
N GLU A 63 -14.82 -17.97 -37.35
CA GLU A 63 -13.54 -17.94 -36.64
C GLU A 63 -13.16 -16.51 -36.27
N LEU A 64 -13.31 -15.53 -37.17
CA LEU A 64 -13.07 -14.11 -36.90
C LEU A 64 -14.00 -13.58 -35.80
N LEU A 65 -15.30 -13.90 -35.88
CA LEU A 65 -16.26 -13.49 -34.85
C LEU A 65 -15.89 -14.07 -33.47
N ALA A 66 -15.57 -15.36 -33.43
CA ALA A 66 -15.18 -16.03 -32.18
C ALA A 66 -13.89 -15.44 -31.59
N SER A 67 -12.87 -15.15 -32.44
CA SER A 67 -11.63 -14.53 -32.00
C SER A 67 -11.83 -13.09 -31.51
N GLY A 68 -12.70 -12.31 -32.15
CA GLY A 68 -13.08 -10.97 -31.71
C GLY A 68 -13.83 -10.98 -30.38
N GLN A 69 -14.75 -11.92 -30.17
CA GLN A 69 -15.46 -12.12 -28.92
C GLN A 69 -14.48 -12.52 -27.80
N PHE A 70 -13.55 -13.43 -28.10
CA PHE A 70 -12.51 -13.83 -27.16
C PHE A 70 -11.62 -12.65 -26.74
N LEU A 71 -11.12 -11.86 -27.70
CA LEU A 71 -10.31 -10.66 -27.44
C LEU A 71 -11.07 -9.64 -26.58
N SER A 72 -12.33 -9.36 -26.95
CA SER A 72 -13.19 -8.44 -26.19
C SER A 72 -13.44 -8.95 -24.77
N GLY A 73 -13.72 -10.24 -24.62
CA GLY A 73 -13.91 -10.88 -23.31
C GLY A 73 -12.66 -10.77 -22.45
N ARG A 74 -11.48 -11.08 -23.03
CA ARG A 74 -10.21 -11.01 -22.29
C ARG A 74 -9.86 -9.58 -21.86
N THR A 75 -10.05 -8.60 -22.74
CA THR A 75 -9.83 -7.19 -22.42
C THR A 75 -10.73 -6.74 -21.25
N ARG A 76 -12.00 -7.16 -21.27
CA ARG A 76 -12.94 -6.85 -20.19
C ARG A 76 -12.55 -7.52 -18.87
N SER A 77 -12.14 -8.79 -18.90
CA SER A 77 -11.66 -9.53 -17.72
C SER A 77 -10.49 -8.80 -17.06
N ILE A 78 -9.46 -8.47 -17.85
CA ILE A 78 -8.27 -7.72 -17.36
C ILE A 78 -8.70 -6.38 -16.73
N GLY A 79 -9.59 -5.65 -17.41
CA GLY A 79 -10.10 -4.37 -16.87
C GLY A 79 -10.82 -4.54 -15.53
N THR A 80 -11.61 -5.60 -15.37
CA THR A 80 -12.30 -5.91 -14.12
C THR A 80 -11.31 -6.29 -13.02
N GLU A 81 -10.36 -7.17 -13.32
CA GLU A 81 -9.34 -7.62 -12.37
C GLU A 81 -8.47 -6.47 -11.87
N LEU A 82 -8.04 -5.55 -12.76
CA LEU A 82 -7.30 -4.35 -12.37
C LEU A 82 -8.13 -3.39 -11.50
N ALA A 83 -9.42 -3.22 -11.81
CA ALA A 83 -10.31 -2.40 -10.99
C ALA A 83 -10.56 -3.02 -9.61
N ASP A 84 -10.60 -4.35 -9.50
CA ASP A 84 -10.71 -5.05 -8.24
C ASP A 84 -9.44 -4.89 -7.40
N MET A 85 -8.26 -5.01 -8.01
CA MET A 85 -6.97 -4.76 -7.37
C MET A 85 -6.84 -3.31 -6.88
N GLU A 86 -7.31 -2.33 -7.65
CA GLU A 86 -7.33 -0.92 -7.21
C GLU A 86 -8.20 -0.74 -5.96
N ARG A 87 -9.39 -1.35 -5.92
CA ARG A 87 -10.29 -1.29 -4.75
C ARG A 87 -9.68 -1.96 -3.53
N GLU A 88 -9.10 -3.15 -3.70
CA GLU A 88 -8.40 -3.88 -2.62
C GLU A 88 -7.25 -3.06 -2.05
N SER A 89 -6.41 -2.47 -2.91
CA SER A 89 -5.31 -1.59 -2.52
C SER A 89 -5.81 -0.37 -1.72
N ALA A 90 -6.91 0.24 -2.14
CA ALA A 90 -7.50 1.38 -1.42
C ALA A 90 -8.00 1.00 -0.02
N LEU A 91 -8.61 -0.19 0.14
CA LEU A 91 -9.06 -0.70 1.44
C LEU A 91 -7.87 -1.02 2.36
N LEU A 92 -6.81 -1.65 1.84
CA LEU A 92 -5.59 -1.92 2.60
C LEU A 92 -4.93 -0.62 3.10
N LEU A 93 -4.84 0.39 2.25
CA LEU A 93 -4.32 1.70 2.65
C LEU A 93 -5.16 2.34 3.76
N GLN A 94 -6.48 2.25 3.66
CA GLN A 94 -7.38 2.78 4.69
C GLN A 94 -7.18 2.06 6.04
N ASP A 95 -7.02 0.74 6.02
CA ASP A 95 -6.75 -0.04 7.24
C ASP A 95 -5.37 0.30 7.84
N GLN A 96 -4.33 0.42 7.01
CA GLN A 96 -3.00 0.82 7.45
C GLN A 96 -3.01 2.22 8.09
N VAL A 97 -3.65 3.21 7.47
CA VAL A 97 -3.81 4.55 8.05
C VAL A 97 -4.57 4.48 9.38
N GLY A 98 -5.61 3.67 9.46
CA GLY A 98 -6.32 3.40 10.71
C GLY A 98 -5.41 2.81 11.80
N GLY A 99 -4.52 1.88 11.43
CA GLY A 99 -3.51 1.30 12.30
C GLY A 99 -2.53 2.35 12.85
N ILE A 100 -1.97 3.16 11.96
CA ILE A 100 -1.06 4.25 12.32
C ILE A 100 -1.74 5.21 13.30
N ASN A 101 -2.97 5.64 13.03
CA ASN A 101 -3.70 6.58 13.88
C ASN A 101 -3.97 5.99 15.28
N ARG A 102 -4.32 4.70 15.39
CA ARG A 102 -4.51 4.04 16.69
C ARG A 102 -3.22 4.01 17.50
N ILE A 103 -2.10 3.64 16.86
CA ILE A 103 -0.79 3.56 17.53
C ILE A 103 -0.30 4.95 17.93
N ALA A 104 -0.45 5.95 17.06
CA ALA A 104 -0.08 7.33 17.34
C ALA A 104 -0.84 7.89 18.54
N SER A 105 -2.16 7.62 18.62
CA SER A 105 -2.99 8.03 19.76
C SER A 105 -2.57 7.35 21.06
N ALA A 106 -2.23 6.07 21.01
CA ALA A 106 -1.71 5.34 22.17
C ALA A 106 -0.35 5.90 22.62
N LEU A 107 0.55 6.20 21.66
CA LEU A 107 1.86 6.77 21.93
C LEU A 107 1.74 8.17 22.57
N LEU A 108 0.82 9.00 22.06
CA LEU A 108 0.51 10.29 22.68
C LEU A 108 0.05 10.14 24.13
N GLY A 109 -0.78 9.11 24.42
CA GLY A 109 -1.20 8.79 25.77
C GLY A 109 -0.04 8.42 26.69
N VAL A 110 0.90 7.62 26.22
CA VAL A 110 2.11 7.25 26.95
C VAL A 110 3.04 8.47 27.13
N ASN A 111 3.27 9.27 26.10
CA ASN A 111 4.06 10.50 26.19
C ASN A 111 3.53 11.44 27.26
N ARG A 112 2.20 11.68 27.32
CA ARG A 112 1.58 12.52 28.35
C ARG A 112 1.80 12.00 29.77
N GLN A 113 1.94 10.70 29.96
CA GLN A 113 2.26 10.11 31.25
C GLN A 113 3.74 10.29 31.60
N LEU A 114 4.63 10.10 30.62
CA LEU A 114 6.07 10.32 30.77
C LEU A 114 6.38 11.79 31.04
N ASP A 115 5.67 12.73 30.43
CA ASP A 115 5.86 14.18 30.62
C ASP A 115 5.52 14.68 32.04
N ARG A 116 4.83 13.86 32.87
CA ARG A 116 4.58 14.20 34.28
C ARG A 116 5.80 14.06 35.18
N VAL A 117 6.83 13.38 34.70
CA VAL A 117 8.09 13.14 35.43
C VAL A 117 9.26 13.69 34.62
N TYR A 118 10.01 14.61 35.19
CA TYR A 118 11.10 15.32 34.48
C TYR A 118 12.39 14.51 34.30
N SER A 119 12.55 13.37 34.98
CA SER A 119 13.77 12.56 34.94
C SER A 119 13.53 11.15 34.48
N LEU A 120 14.30 10.67 33.50
CA LEU A 120 14.24 9.31 32.98
C LEU A 120 14.42 8.26 34.08
N GLU A 121 15.33 8.50 35.03
CA GLU A 121 15.61 7.59 36.14
C GLU A 121 14.41 7.33 37.08
N LYS A 122 13.44 8.25 37.09
CA LYS A 122 12.23 8.17 37.90
C LYS A 122 11.01 7.66 37.10
N GLN A 123 11.18 7.34 35.82
CA GLN A 123 10.12 6.82 34.98
C GLN A 123 9.78 5.39 35.35
N SER A 124 8.54 5.02 35.10
CA SER A 124 8.08 3.63 35.17
C SER A 124 8.66 2.84 33.99
N SER A 125 9.38 1.75 34.29
CA SER A 125 9.86 0.82 33.27
C SER A 125 8.73 0.29 32.39
N GLN A 126 7.55 0.08 32.96
CA GLN A 126 6.37 -0.36 32.22
C GLN A 126 5.92 0.66 31.15
N LEU A 127 5.99 1.98 31.44
CA LEU A 127 5.66 3.01 30.46
C LEU A 127 6.69 3.09 29.35
N LEU A 128 7.98 2.92 29.68
CA LEU A 128 9.05 2.88 28.68
C LEU A 128 8.93 1.64 27.77
N ASP A 129 8.64 0.47 28.35
CA ASP A 129 8.40 -0.76 27.58
C ASP A 129 7.17 -0.63 26.65
N GLN A 130 6.10 -0.01 27.15
CA GLN A 130 4.91 0.25 26.37
C GLN A 130 5.19 1.22 25.22
N ARG A 131 5.95 2.29 25.47
CA ARG A 131 6.44 3.23 24.44
C ARG A 131 7.21 2.48 23.35
N ASP A 132 8.17 1.68 23.75
CA ASP A 132 9.04 0.96 22.83
C ASP A 132 8.30 -0.10 22.01
N LYS A 133 7.30 -0.74 22.61
CA LYS A 133 6.39 -1.62 21.88
C LYS A 133 5.61 -0.85 20.82
N LEU A 134 5.00 0.29 21.18
CA LEU A 134 4.24 1.12 20.23
C LEU A 134 5.13 1.65 19.10
N LEU A 135 6.40 1.99 19.38
CA LEU A 135 7.34 2.38 18.34
C LEU A 135 7.67 1.23 17.38
N ARG A 136 7.84 0.01 17.90
CA ARG A 136 8.02 -1.19 17.05
C ARG A 136 6.78 -1.45 16.20
N ASP A 137 5.60 -1.39 16.80
CA ASP A 137 4.33 -1.60 16.10
C ASP A 137 4.14 -0.53 15.00
N LEU A 138 4.47 0.74 15.28
CA LEU A 138 4.39 1.82 14.29
C LEU A 138 5.37 1.64 13.14
N SER A 139 6.57 1.14 13.42
CA SER A 139 7.59 0.89 12.39
C SER A 139 7.21 -0.22 11.40
N GLN A 140 6.22 -1.05 11.72
CA GLN A 140 5.66 -2.04 10.79
C GLN A 140 4.77 -1.42 9.72
N TYR A 141 4.19 -0.24 10.00
CA TYR A 141 3.30 0.47 9.07
C TYR A 141 4.03 1.52 8.22
N ALA A 142 5.08 2.14 8.78
CA ALA A 142 5.79 3.22 8.11
C ALA A 142 7.23 3.34 8.62
N SER A 143 8.11 3.84 7.75
CA SER A 143 9.46 4.24 8.16
C SER A 143 9.37 5.44 9.12
N ILE A 144 9.93 5.31 10.31
CA ILE A 144 9.85 6.32 11.36
C ILE A 144 11.24 6.80 11.79
N THR A 145 11.33 8.08 12.09
CA THR A 145 12.48 8.67 12.79
C THR A 145 12.04 9.08 14.19
N VAL A 146 12.73 8.60 15.20
CA VAL A 146 12.40 8.82 16.61
C VAL A 146 13.45 9.70 17.26
N ARG A 147 13.01 10.75 17.95
CA ARG A 147 13.85 11.59 18.82
C ARG A 147 13.33 11.45 20.25
N GLU A 148 14.18 10.99 21.15
CA GLU A 148 13.87 10.83 22.57
C GLU A 148 14.22 12.12 23.34
N ASN A 149 13.35 12.53 24.26
CA ASN A 149 13.53 13.64 25.18
C ASN A 149 14.18 13.13 26.48
N SER A 150 14.69 14.06 27.30
CA SER A 150 15.39 13.76 28.59
C SER A 150 14.49 13.04 29.60
N ASN A 151 13.19 13.12 29.49
CA ASN A 151 12.22 12.46 30.37
C ASN A 151 11.71 11.12 29.80
N GLY A 152 12.26 10.65 28.67
CA GLY A 152 11.85 9.40 28.03
C GLY A 152 10.62 9.51 27.10
N SER A 153 9.98 10.67 26.99
CA SER A 153 8.98 10.89 25.96
C SER A 153 9.63 11.01 24.57
N VAL A 154 8.88 10.75 23.51
CA VAL A 154 9.42 10.67 22.15
C VAL A 154 8.68 11.55 21.17
N GLN A 155 9.42 12.11 20.23
CA GLN A 155 8.91 12.74 19.02
C GLN A 155 9.12 11.78 17.85
N VAL A 156 8.05 11.49 17.10
CA VAL A 156 8.11 10.58 15.96
C VAL A 156 7.78 11.33 14.68
N ARG A 157 8.61 11.12 13.66
CA ARG A 157 8.39 11.62 12.30
C ARG A 157 8.23 10.42 11.37
N LEU A 158 7.23 10.46 10.50
CA LEU A 158 7.06 9.48 9.44
C LEU A 158 7.90 9.91 8.24
N ALA A 159 8.74 9.01 7.73
CA ALA A 159 9.55 9.28 6.54
C ALA A 159 8.68 9.18 5.27
N GLY A 160 9.00 10.00 4.25
CA GLY A 160 8.31 9.99 2.97
C GLY A 160 6.97 10.72 2.95
N ILE A 161 6.56 11.34 4.06
CA ILE A 161 5.34 12.16 4.13
C ILE A 161 5.75 13.62 4.20
N ASP A 162 5.09 14.47 3.38
CA ASP A 162 5.25 15.91 3.47
C ASP A 162 4.78 16.39 4.85
N HIS A 163 5.74 16.84 5.67
CA HIS A 163 5.52 17.17 7.08
C HIS A 163 4.59 18.36 7.31
N GLU A 164 4.33 19.16 6.27
CA GLU A 164 3.42 20.30 6.39
C GLU A 164 1.95 19.89 6.26
N ARG A 165 1.65 18.78 5.60
CA ARG A 165 0.24 18.41 5.28
C ARG A 165 -0.17 17.01 5.70
N LEU A 166 0.75 16.09 6.00
CA LEU A 166 0.47 14.68 6.25
C LEU A 166 -0.60 14.10 5.31
N THR A 167 -0.52 14.52 4.05
CA THR A 167 -1.35 14.02 2.97
C THR A 167 -0.51 13.19 2.04
N PHE A 168 -1.00 12.03 1.65
CA PHE A 168 -0.41 11.29 0.55
C PHE A 168 -1.46 11.10 -0.53
N ARG A 169 -1.03 11.08 -1.79
CA ARG A 169 -1.90 10.90 -2.93
C ARG A 169 -1.77 9.49 -3.48
N HIS A 170 -2.90 8.79 -3.56
CA HIS A 170 -2.96 7.48 -4.20
C HIS A 170 -4.22 7.37 -5.06
N GLY A 171 -4.10 6.87 -6.30
CA GLY A 171 -5.23 6.72 -7.21
C GLY A 171 -5.99 8.02 -7.48
N GLY A 172 -5.32 9.19 -7.48
CA GLY A 172 -5.94 10.50 -7.66
C GLY A 172 -6.71 11.04 -6.45
N ARG A 173 -6.70 10.33 -5.31
CA ARG A 173 -7.33 10.74 -4.05
C ARG A 173 -6.28 11.17 -3.03
N ASP A 174 -6.59 12.20 -2.27
CA ASP A 174 -5.76 12.66 -1.15
C ASP A 174 -6.24 12.00 0.15
N TYR A 175 -5.34 11.34 0.84
CA TYR A 175 -5.56 10.75 2.16
C TYR A 175 -4.85 11.60 3.20
N ARG A 176 -5.51 11.84 4.34
CA ARG A 176 -4.97 12.63 5.45
C ARG A 176 -4.84 11.76 6.69
N LEU A 177 -3.71 11.90 7.38
CA LEU A 177 -3.61 11.36 8.73
C LEU A 177 -4.37 12.30 9.68
N THR A 178 -5.32 11.74 10.41
CA THR A 178 -6.12 12.46 11.39
C THR A 178 -5.95 11.83 12.77
N ASP A 179 -6.09 12.62 13.82
CA ASP A 179 -6.23 12.09 15.18
C ASP A 179 -7.62 11.45 15.39
N VAL A 180 -7.84 10.83 16.54
CA VAL A 180 -9.13 10.19 16.89
C VAL A 180 -10.32 11.18 16.96
N ALA A 181 -10.06 12.47 17.03
CA ALA A 181 -11.07 13.53 16.99
C ALA A 181 -11.32 14.04 15.56
N GLY A 182 -10.65 13.48 14.54
CA GLY A 182 -10.76 13.88 13.13
C GLY A 182 -9.94 15.11 12.76
N ASN A 183 -9.07 15.61 13.65
CA ASN A 183 -8.17 16.72 13.33
C ASN A 183 -6.98 16.22 12.53
N VAL A 184 -6.56 16.98 11.53
CA VAL A 184 -5.36 16.66 10.75
C VAL A 184 -4.13 16.71 11.67
N VAL A 185 -3.42 15.59 11.78
CA VAL A 185 -2.17 15.52 12.54
C VAL A 185 -1.13 16.36 11.82
N LYS A 186 -0.70 17.46 12.42
CA LYS A 186 0.35 18.32 11.85
C LYS A 186 1.71 17.73 12.21
N GLY A 187 2.43 17.21 11.23
CA GLY A 187 3.87 16.99 11.07
C GLY A 187 4.70 16.38 12.19
N VAL A 188 4.28 16.43 13.44
CA VAL A 188 5.00 15.90 14.61
C VAL A 188 4.00 15.18 15.48
N LEU A 189 4.17 13.86 15.59
CA LEU A 189 3.54 13.07 16.63
C LEU A 189 4.29 13.39 17.93
N ALA A 190 3.78 14.31 18.74
CA ALA A 190 4.35 14.68 20.02
C ALA A 190 3.89 13.74 21.12
#